data_8a2fc4029962161eb519327de6b53983
#
_entry.id   8a2fc4029962161eb519327de6b53983
#
_cell.length_a   1.000
_cell.length_b   1.000
_cell.length_c   1.000
_cell.angle_alpha   90.00
_cell.angle_beta   90.00
_cell.angle_gamma   90.00
#
_symmetry.space_group_name_H-M   'P 1'
#
loop_
_entity.id
_entity.type
_entity.pdbx_description
1 polymer ?
#
loop_
_entity_poly.entity_id
_entity_poly.type
_entity_poly.pdbx_seq_one_letter_code
_entity_poly.pdbx_strand_id
1 'polypeptide(L)'
;MELFNVYSLYPIEPVRGKGCYVYDAAGTEYLDLYGGHAVISIGHAQPDYVRAVQEQVARLGFYSNSVENSLQVKLAERLGRISGYDDYRLFLCNSGAEANELSLIHI
;
A
#
# COMPACT_ATOMS: atom_id res chain seq x y z
N MET A 1 24.16 -4.75 14.21
CA MET A 1 23.54 -3.42 13.90
C MET A 1 22.14 -3.45 14.47
N GLU A 2 21.75 -2.45 15.22
CA GLU A 2 20.43 -2.34 15.81
C GLU A 2 19.55 -1.41 14.98
N LEU A 3 18.21 -1.58 15.08
CA LEU A 3 17.27 -0.70 14.42
C LEU A 3 17.22 0.66 15.14
N PHE A 4 17.13 1.74 14.39
CA PHE A 4 16.94 3.06 14.96
C PHE A 4 15.53 3.18 15.57
N ASN A 5 15.48 3.57 16.83
CA ASN A 5 14.24 3.62 17.62
C ASN A 5 13.52 4.96 17.35
N VAL A 6 12.59 4.96 16.40
CA VAL A 6 11.80 6.16 16.04
C VAL A 6 10.56 6.31 16.91
N TYR A 7 9.92 5.18 17.28
CA TYR A 7 8.69 5.13 18.07
C TYR A 7 8.79 4.10 19.21
N SER A 8 8.04 4.33 20.28
CA SER A 8 7.78 3.28 21.26
C SER A 8 6.93 2.19 20.62
N LEU A 9 7.43 0.95 20.64
CA LEU A 9 6.72 -0.19 20.07
C LEU A 9 5.76 -0.80 21.09
N TYR A 10 4.60 -1.27 20.63
CA TYR A 10 3.74 -2.14 21.43
C TYR A 10 4.36 -3.54 21.52
N PRO A 11 4.23 -4.24 22.66
CA PRO A 11 4.81 -5.57 22.86
C PRO A 11 3.95 -6.66 22.20
N ILE A 12 3.63 -6.47 20.92
CA ILE A 12 2.84 -7.39 20.09
C ILE A 12 3.57 -7.56 18.75
N GLU A 13 3.78 -8.80 18.34
CA GLU A 13 4.36 -9.13 17.04
C GLU A 13 3.36 -9.90 16.18
N PRO A 14 2.56 -9.22 15.35
CA PRO A 14 1.67 -9.88 14.39
C PRO A 14 2.49 -10.63 13.34
N VAL A 15 2.26 -11.93 13.21
CA VAL A 15 2.95 -12.79 12.22
C VAL A 15 2.02 -13.26 11.09
N ARG A 16 0.70 -13.10 11.27
CA ARG A 16 -0.32 -13.52 10.30
C ARG A 16 -1.53 -12.60 10.40
N GLY A 17 -2.23 -12.40 9.28
CA GLY A 17 -3.50 -11.67 9.26
C GLY A 17 -4.53 -12.34 8.36
N LYS A 18 -5.82 -12.15 8.66
CA LYS A 18 -6.96 -12.57 7.84
C LYS A 18 -8.16 -11.65 8.06
N GLY A 19 -8.61 -10.99 7.01
CA GLY A 19 -9.70 -10.01 7.11
C GLY A 19 -9.35 -8.88 8.08
N CYS A 20 -10.14 -8.68 9.12
CA CYS A 20 -9.92 -7.68 10.16
C CYS A 20 -9.17 -8.21 11.41
N TYR A 21 -8.58 -9.39 11.34
CA TYR A 21 -7.86 -9.99 12.45
C TYR A 21 -6.38 -10.19 12.16
N VAL A 22 -5.54 -10.01 13.18
CA VAL A 22 -4.13 -10.38 13.18
C VAL A 22 -3.83 -11.37 14.29
N TYR A 23 -2.76 -12.14 14.14
CA TYR A 23 -2.39 -13.22 15.05
C TYR A 23 -0.90 -13.14 15.35
N ASP A 24 -0.53 -13.34 16.61
CA ASP A 24 0.85 -13.48 17.02
C ASP A 24 1.38 -14.93 16.80
N ALA A 25 2.65 -15.14 17.15
CA ALA A 25 3.29 -16.45 17.04
C ALA A 25 2.69 -17.51 17.97
N ALA A 26 2.06 -17.11 19.08
CA ALA A 26 1.35 -18.00 20.00
C ALA A 26 -0.06 -18.36 19.50
N GLY A 27 -0.52 -17.70 18.44
CA GLY A 27 -1.86 -17.89 17.88
C GLY A 27 -2.94 -17.04 18.54
N THR A 28 -2.57 -16.08 19.38
CA THR A 28 -3.52 -15.13 19.98
C THR A 28 -4.13 -14.28 18.87
N GLU A 29 -5.45 -14.19 18.87
CA GLU A 29 -6.21 -13.40 17.90
C GLU A 29 -6.45 -11.99 18.43
N TYR A 30 -6.18 -10.98 17.58
CA TYR A 30 -6.45 -9.58 17.86
C TYR A 30 -7.35 -9.00 16.77
N LEU A 31 -8.40 -8.30 17.16
CA LEU A 31 -9.19 -7.48 16.24
C LEU A 31 -8.38 -6.23 15.85
N ASP A 32 -8.03 -6.12 14.58
CA ASP A 32 -7.23 -5.01 14.08
C ASP A 32 -8.12 -3.82 13.68
N LEU A 33 -8.32 -2.91 14.61
CA LEU A 33 -9.00 -1.63 14.38
C LEU A 33 -8.05 -0.52 13.92
N TYR A 34 -6.75 -0.83 13.83
CA TYR A 34 -5.73 0.13 13.43
C TYR A 34 -5.36 0.02 11.94
N GLY A 35 -5.38 -1.20 11.39
CA GLY A 35 -5.11 -1.47 9.99
C GLY A 35 -3.73 -1.00 9.49
N GLY A 36 -2.72 -0.93 10.40
CA GLY A 36 -1.39 -0.42 10.05
C GLY A 36 -1.44 1.01 9.50
N HIS A 37 -1.84 1.99 10.29
CA HIS A 37 -2.14 3.38 9.89
C HIS A 37 -3.25 3.48 8.82
N ALA A 38 -4.30 2.65 8.91
CA ALA A 38 -5.43 2.58 7.99
C ALA A 38 -5.04 2.20 6.54
N VAL A 39 -3.89 1.53 6.34
CA VAL A 39 -3.39 1.13 5.01
C VAL A 39 -4.12 -0.11 4.49
N ILE A 40 -4.43 -1.07 5.38
CA ILE A 40 -5.06 -2.35 5.00
C ILE A 40 -6.58 -2.20 4.91
N SER A 41 -7.06 -1.36 4.01
CA SER A 41 -8.49 -1.06 3.84
C SER A 41 -9.32 -2.23 3.28
N ILE A 42 -8.69 -3.17 2.57
CA ILE A 42 -9.33 -4.36 1.98
C ILE A 42 -9.27 -5.61 2.88
N GLY A 43 -8.67 -5.48 4.07
CA GLY A 43 -8.41 -6.58 4.99
C GLY A 43 -7.13 -7.36 4.70
N HIS A 44 -6.60 -7.99 5.76
CA HIS A 44 -5.38 -8.80 5.68
C HIS A 44 -5.58 -10.03 4.81
N ALA A 45 -4.56 -10.34 4.00
CA ALA A 45 -4.51 -11.52 3.14
C ALA A 45 -5.75 -11.71 2.24
N GLN A 46 -6.30 -10.60 1.72
CA GLN A 46 -7.43 -10.64 0.79
C GLN A 46 -7.03 -11.47 -0.46
N PRO A 47 -7.78 -12.55 -0.80
CA PRO A 47 -7.30 -13.54 -1.77
C PRO A 47 -7.07 -13.00 -3.18
N ASP A 48 -7.93 -12.11 -3.66
CA ASP A 48 -7.79 -11.56 -5.02
C ASP A 48 -6.60 -10.60 -5.11
N TYR A 49 -6.36 -9.81 -4.05
CA TYR A 49 -5.18 -8.95 -3.96
C TYR A 49 -3.90 -9.78 -3.93
N VAL A 50 -3.85 -10.81 -3.08
CA VAL A 50 -2.68 -11.71 -2.97
C VAL A 50 -2.39 -12.36 -4.32
N ARG A 51 -3.41 -12.91 -4.99
CA ARG A 51 -3.25 -13.52 -6.31
C ARG A 51 -2.73 -12.53 -7.34
N ALA A 52 -3.33 -11.35 -7.44
CA ALA A 52 -2.93 -10.32 -8.41
C ALA A 52 -1.48 -9.87 -8.20
N VAL A 53 -1.03 -9.68 -6.95
CA VAL A 53 0.35 -9.32 -6.64
C VAL A 53 1.30 -10.46 -6.99
N GLN A 54 0.98 -11.71 -6.62
CA GLN A 54 1.80 -12.89 -6.93
C GLN A 54 1.97 -13.08 -8.45
N GLU A 55 0.90 -12.99 -9.21
CA GLU A 55 0.92 -13.11 -10.67
C GLU A 55 1.76 -12.00 -11.30
N GLN A 56 1.62 -10.77 -10.84
CA GLN A 56 2.37 -9.64 -11.39
C GLN A 56 3.86 -9.73 -11.04
N VAL A 57 4.22 -10.07 -9.81
CA VAL A 57 5.62 -10.25 -9.38
C VAL A 57 6.29 -11.40 -10.13
N ALA A 58 5.56 -12.49 -10.38
CA ALA A 58 6.06 -13.63 -11.17
C ALA A 58 6.32 -13.27 -12.66
N ARG A 59 5.65 -12.25 -13.19
CA ARG A 59 5.82 -11.79 -14.58
C ARG A 59 6.85 -10.66 -14.69
N LEU A 60 6.68 -9.61 -13.90
CA LEU A 60 7.57 -8.44 -13.85
C LEU A 60 7.28 -7.65 -12.57
N GLY A 61 8.13 -7.79 -11.55
CA GLY A 61 7.96 -7.15 -10.26
C GLY A 61 8.30 -5.67 -10.25
N PHE A 62 9.27 -5.25 -11.09
CA PHE A 62 9.72 -3.86 -11.18
C PHE A 62 10.31 -3.56 -12.56
N TYR A 63 10.10 -2.35 -13.02
CA TYR A 63 10.85 -1.73 -14.10
C TYR A 63 10.91 -0.20 -13.94
N SER A 64 11.81 0.44 -14.70
CA SER A 64 12.02 1.89 -14.63
C SER A 64 10.82 2.69 -15.14
N ASN A 65 10.60 3.86 -14.54
CA ASN A 65 9.62 4.85 -15.00
C ASN A 65 10.01 5.53 -16.34
N SER A 66 11.15 5.18 -16.92
CA SER A 66 11.59 5.68 -18.23
C SER A 66 10.92 4.98 -19.41
N VAL A 67 10.06 3.99 -19.14
CA VAL A 67 9.30 3.27 -20.16
C VAL A 67 7.80 3.31 -19.85
N GLU A 68 6.99 3.09 -20.89
CA GLU A 68 5.53 3.04 -20.72
C GLU A 68 5.10 1.88 -19.82
N ASN A 69 4.16 2.16 -18.93
CA ASN A 69 3.55 1.18 -18.04
C ASN A 69 2.03 1.24 -18.14
N SER A 70 1.46 0.27 -18.84
CA SER A 70 0.01 0.21 -19.07
C SER A 70 -0.82 0.05 -17.79
N LEU A 71 -0.25 -0.48 -16.70
CA LEU A 71 -0.95 -0.58 -15.42
C LEU A 71 -1.11 0.80 -14.77
N GLN A 72 -0.11 1.68 -14.89
CA GLN A 72 -0.21 3.05 -14.41
C GLN A 72 -1.26 3.84 -15.19
N VAL A 73 -1.30 3.69 -16.51
CA VAL A 73 -2.32 4.33 -17.35
C VAL A 73 -3.73 3.88 -16.95
N LYS A 74 -3.95 2.58 -16.83
CA LYS A 74 -5.24 2.02 -16.38
C LYS A 74 -5.64 2.48 -14.98
N LEU A 75 -4.67 2.63 -14.07
CA LEU A 75 -4.91 3.15 -12.73
C LEU A 75 -5.35 4.61 -12.78
N ALA A 76 -4.66 5.46 -13.56
CA ALA A 76 -5.02 6.87 -13.72
C ALA A 76 -6.45 7.03 -14.27
N GLU A 77 -6.79 6.32 -15.34
CA GLU A 77 -8.13 6.32 -15.93
C GLU A 77 -9.21 5.87 -14.94
N ARG A 78 -8.92 4.82 -14.16
CA ARG A 78 -9.86 4.30 -13.17
C ARG A 78 -10.06 5.27 -12.02
N LEU A 79 -8.98 5.84 -11.49
CA LEU A 79 -9.04 6.82 -10.40
C LEU A 79 -9.78 8.09 -10.83
N GLY A 80 -9.49 8.63 -12.00
CA GLY A 80 -10.20 9.78 -12.56
C GLY A 80 -11.71 9.54 -12.60
N ARG A 81 -12.11 8.40 -13.17
CA ARG A 81 -13.51 8.02 -13.33
C ARG A 81 -14.27 7.86 -12.01
N ILE A 82 -13.67 7.19 -11.00
CA ILE A 82 -14.36 6.95 -9.72
C ILE A 82 -14.31 8.14 -8.76
N SER A 83 -13.33 9.04 -8.90
CA SER A 83 -13.22 10.25 -8.10
C SER A 83 -13.99 11.44 -8.70
N GLY A 84 -14.31 11.40 -9.99
CA GLY A 84 -14.87 12.53 -10.72
C GLY A 84 -13.86 13.60 -11.13
N TYR A 85 -12.55 13.29 -11.02
CA TYR A 85 -11.44 14.18 -11.40
C TYR A 85 -10.70 13.62 -12.62
N ASP A 86 -11.41 13.29 -13.67
CA ASP A 86 -10.89 12.70 -14.89
C ASP A 86 -10.08 13.69 -15.76
N ASP A 87 -10.19 14.99 -15.52
CA ASP A 87 -9.38 16.07 -16.08
C ASP A 87 -8.05 16.31 -15.34
N TYR A 88 -7.82 15.65 -14.17
CA TYR A 88 -6.59 15.76 -13.40
C TYR A 88 -5.53 14.80 -13.92
N ARG A 89 -4.28 15.11 -13.57
CA ARG A 89 -3.14 14.23 -13.86
C ARG A 89 -2.69 13.50 -12.61
N LEU A 90 -2.44 12.19 -12.73
CA LEU A 90 -1.95 11.36 -11.65
C LEU A 90 -0.41 11.33 -11.64
N PHE A 91 0.16 11.66 -10.49
CA PHE A 91 1.56 11.38 -10.17
C PHE A 91 1.64 10.34 -9.06
N LEU A 92 2.43 9.27 -9.27
CA LEU A 92 2.64 8.19 -8.32
C LEU A 92 3.97 8.39 -7.58
N CYS A 93 3.92 8.39 -6.26
CA CYS A 93 5.09 8.49 -5.37
C CYS A 93 4.99 7.45 -4.24
N ASN A 94 6.05 7.31 -3.44
CA ASN A 94 6.13 6.25 -2.43
C ASN A 94 5.60 6.67 -1.06
N SER A 95 5.45 7.97 -0.79
CA SER A 95 5.05 8.46 0.52
C SER A 95 4.26 9.77 0.44
N GLY A 96 3.49 10.05 1.49
CA GLY A 96 2.81 11.34 1.63
C GLY A 96 3.78 12.51 1.75
N ALA A 97 4.98 12.31 2.30
CA ALA A 97 6.02 13.33 2.36
C ALA A 97 6.49 13.72 0.96
N GLU A 98 6.77 12.74 0.08
CA GLU A 98 7.11 13.00 -1.33
C GLU A 98 5.97 13.72 -2.06
N ALA A 99 4.73 13.33 -1.84
CA ALA A 99 3.57 13.99 -2.44
C ALA A 99 3.48 15.46 -2.02
N ASN A 100 3.70 15.77 -0.74
CA ASN A 100 3.70 17.14 -0.22
C ASN A 100 4.85 17.97 -0.79
N GLU A 101 6.07 17.44 -0.76
CA GLU A 101 7.25 18.14 -1.29
C GLU A 101 7.08 18.47 -2.78
N LEU A 102 6.60 17.52 -3.57
CA LEU A 102 6.37 17.74 -5.00
C LEU A 102 5.25 18.76 -5.27
N SER A 103 4.20 18.80 -4.45
CA SER A 103 3.15 19.80 -4.59
C SER A 103 3.66 21.21 -4.32
N LEU A 104 4.55 21.38 -3.32
CA LEU A 104 5.14 22.67 -2.97
C LEU A 104 6.06 23.24 -4.04
N ILE A 105 6.68 22.39 -4.87
CA ILE A 105 7.52 22.84 -5.98
C ILE A 105 6.68 23.49 -7.10
N HIS A 106 5.41 23.12 -7.21
CA HIS A 106 4.52 23.57 -8.28
C HIS A 106 3.54 24.69 -7.87
N ILE A 107 3.58 25.10 -6.62
CA ILE A 107 2.83 26.27 -6.11
C ILE A 107 3.69 27.51 -6.22
#